data_f0ad77a15477b56412db011f8c8d4a84
#
_entry.id   f0ad77a15477b56412db011f8c8d4a84
#
_cell.length_a   1.000
_cell.length_b   1.000
_cell.length_c   1.000
_cell.angle_alpha   90.00
_cell.angle_beta   90.00
_cell.angle_gamma   90.00
#
_symmetry.space_group_name_H-M   'P 1'
#
loop_
_entity.id
_entity.type
_entity.pdbx_description
1 polymer ?
#
loop_
_entity_poly.entity_id
_entity_poly.type
_entity_poly.pdbx_seq_one_letter_code
_entity_poly.pdbx_strand_id
1 'polypeptide(L)'
;MRIGPFCHIGPAVRIGAGCVLGDRVSLMGELELGPGCRVHAGAVLGDVPQDLSFKGAQSGVRIGARCVIREGVTIHRGTKEETLTEIGEECFLMAFSHCAHNVKLGRKVILANGVLLGGYVEVGDGAFLSGNCAVHQFAKIGRLAMLGGCCGISKDVPPFCMTRTVGCNEVVGLNVVGMRRAGMNPEERRQVKEAFRILYRSGLNVTQAVNEIRGTFQSGPALEFCDFVASSERGICGAS
;
A
#
# COMPACT_ATOMS: atom_id res chain seq x y z
N MET A 1 -9.46 -11.46 -23.61
CA MET A 1 -9.49 -12.09 -22.28
C MET A 1 -9.12 -13.56 -22.42
N ARG A 2 -8.33 -14.12 -21.51
CA ARG A 2 -8.00 -15.55 -21.41
C ARG A 2 -8.24 -16.01 -19.99
N ILE A 3 -8.89 -17.16 -19.80
CA ILE A 3 -9.23 -17.73 -18.50
C ILE A 3 -8.71 -19.17 -18.46
N GLY A 4 -7.88 -19.49 -17.46
CA GLY A 4 -7.38 -20.83 -17.19
C GLY A 4 -8.48 -21.77 -16.66
N PRO A 5 -8.19 -23.08 -16.56
CA PRO A 5 -9.16 -24.04 -16.06
C PRO A 5 -9.43 -23.89 -14.55
N PHE A 6 -10.61 -24.40 -14.15
CA PHE A 6 -11.04 -24.44 -12.75
C PHE A 6 -11.17 -23.07 -12.06
N CYS A 7 -11.35 -21.98 -12.83
CA CYS A 7 -11.65 -20.68 -12.25
C CYS A 7 -13.07 -20.62 -11.72
N HIS A 8 -13.26 -19.98 -10.55
CA HIS A 8 -14.57 -19.59 -10.04
C HIS A 8 -14.79 -18.09 -10.25
N ILE A 9 -15.86 -17.71 -10.91
CA ILE A 9 -16.19 -16.31 -11.18
C ILE A 9 -17.62 -16.06 -10.73
N GLY A 10 -17.78 -15.25 -9.67
CA GLY A 10 -19.07 -14.91 -9.09
C GLY A 10 -19.94 -14.04 -10.01
N PRO A 11 -21.26 -14.01 -9.77
CA PRO A 11 -22.21 -13.35 -10.67
C PRO A 11 -22.09 -11.82 -10.71
N ALA A 12 -21.53 -11.18 -9.67
CA ALA A 12 -21.36 -9.73 -9.57
C ALA A 12 -19.94 -9.27 -9.97
N VAL A 13 -19.13 -10.15 -10.57
CA VAL A 13 -17.77 -9.85 -11.02
C VAL A 13 -17.78 -9.18 -12.39
N ARG A 14 -17.05 -8.08 -12.51
CA ARG A 14 -16.79 -7.39 -13.78
C ARG A 14 -15.30 -7.46 -14.10
N ILE A 15 -14.98 -7.93 -15.32
CA ILE A 15 -13.58 -8.11 -15.77
C ILE A 15 -13.33 -7.24 -16.99
N GLY A 16 -12.35 -6.33 -16.88
CA GLY A 16 -11.93 -5.45 -17.96
C GLY A 16 -11.31 -6.18 -19.15
N ALA A 17 -11.21 -5.48 -20.26
CA ALA A 17 -10.65 -6.02 -21.50
C ALA A 17 -9.18 -6.44 -21.34
N GLY A 18 -8.75 -7.48 -22.07
CA GLY A 18 -7.35 -7.89 -22.10
C GLY A 18 -6.83 -8.61 -20.86
N CYS A 19 -7.66 -8.89 -19.86
CA CYS A 19 -7.25 -9.64 -18.67
C CYS A 19 -6.88 -11.08 -18.98
N VAL A 20 -5.94 -11.61 -18.17
CA VAL A 20 -5.51 -13.01 -18.20
C VAL A 20 -5.63 -13.58 -16.78
N LEU A 21 -6.45 -14.63 -16.63
CA LEU A 21 -6.58 -15.39 -15.39
C LEU A 21 -5.86 -16.73 -15.55
N GLY A 22 -5.02 -17.07 -14.58
CA GLY A 22 -4.40 -18.39 -14.46
C GLY A 22 -5.40 -19.43 -13.95
N ASP A 23 -4.89 -20.63 -13.67
CA ASP A 23 -5.70 -21.74 -13.22
C ASP A 23 -6.19 -21.55 -11.79
N ARG A 24 -7.39 -22.05 -11.45
CA ARG A 24 -7.96 -22.01 -10.07
C ARG A 24 -8.01 -20.62 -9.45
N VAL A 25 -8.18 -19.58 -10.24
CA VAL A 25 -8.43 -18.21 -9.73
C VAL A 25 -9.88 -18.15 -9.25
N SER A 26 -10.09 -17.56 -8.06
CA SER A 26 -11.41 -17.30 -7.50
C SER A 26 -11.67 -15.79 -7.44
N LEU A 27 -12.70 -15.34 -8.15
CA LEU A 27 -13.19 -13.95 -8.14
C LEU A 27 -14.60 -13.95 -7.53
N MET A 28 -14.79 -13.25 -6.41
CA MET A 28 -16.01 -13.34 -5.62
C MET A 28 -16.53 -11.96 -5.21
N GLY A 29 -17.78 -11.94 -4.73
CA GLY A 29 -18.44 -10.71 -4.27
C GLY A 29 -18.60 -9.68 -5.40
N GLU A 30 -18.82 -8.44 -5.03
CA GLU A 30 -18.81 -7.30 -5.97
C GLU A 30 -17.36 -6.93 -6.29
N LEU A 31 -16.85 -7.48 -7.40
CA LEU A 31 -15.46 -7.27 -7.79
C LEU A 31 -15.37 -6.64 -9.18
N GLU A 32 -14.60 -5.56 -9.26
CA GLU A 32 -14.24 -4.92 -10.52
C GLU A 32 -12.73 -5.06 -10.77
N LEU A 33 -12.37 -5.79 -11.82
CA LEU A 33 -10.99 -5.97 -12.29
C LEU A 33 -10.74 -5.10 -13.52
N GLY A 34 -9.88 -4.10 -13.38
CA GLY A 34 -9.51 -3.18 -14.45
C GLY A 34 -8.86 -3.87 -15.64
N PRO A 35 -8.79 -3.19 -16.82
CA PRO A 35 -8.27 -3.80 -18.05
C PRO A 35 -6.78 -4.16 -17.95
N GLY A 36 -6.40 -5.20 -18.68
CA GLY A 36 -5.01 -5.62 -18.85
C GLY A 36 -4.38 -6.29 -17.62
N CYS A 37 -5.16 -6.63 -16.61
CA CYS A 37 -4.65 -7.31 -15.40
C CYS A 37 -4.25 -8.75 -15.69
N ARG A 38 -3.24 -9.23 -14.96
CA ARG A 38 -2.79 -10.62 -14.95
C ARG A 38 -2.94 -11.18 -13.54
N VAL A 39 -3.79 -12.20 -13.40
CA VAL A 39 -4.04 -12.89 -12.12
C VAL A 39 -3.51 -14.31 -12.26
N HIS A 40 -2.56 -14.67 -11.42
CA HIS A 40 -1.91 -15.98 -11.45
C HIS A 40 -2.67 -17.02 -10.66
N ALA A 41 -2.25 -18.28 -10.80
CA ALA A 41 -2.95 -19.44 -10.27
C ALA A 41 -3.22 -19.37 -8.77
N GLY A 42 -4.41 -19.77 -8.36
CA GLY A 42 -4.81 -19.88 -6.96
C GLY A 42 -5.02 -18.56 -6.23
N ALA A 43 -5.00 -17.42 -6.90
CA ALA A 43 -5.35 -16.14 -6.27
C ALA A 43 -6.86 -16.11 -5.94
N VAL A 44 -7.20 -15.50 -4.78
CA VAL A 44 -8.57 -15.38 -4.27
C VAL A 44 -8.88 -13.90 -4.03
N LEU A 45 -9.79 -13.35 -4.83
CA LEU A 45 -10.09 -11.92 -4.84
C LEU A 45 -11.59 -11.70 -4.54
N GLY A 46 -11.88 -10.84 -3.57
CA GLY A 46 -13.24 -10.45 -3.21
C GLY A 46 -13.95 -11.38 -2.23
N ASP A 47 -13.23 -12.28 -1.58
CA ASP A 47 -13.81 -13.13 -0.52
C ASP A 47 -14.22 -12.31 0.70
N VAL A 48 -14.99 -12.93 1.59
CA VAL A 48 -15.45 -12.32 2.84
C VAL A 48 -14.27 -11.89 3.72
N PRO A 49 -14.41 -10.77 4.45
CA PRO A 49 -13.39 -10.33 5.39
C PRO A 49 -13.08 -11.37 6.46
N GLN A 50 -11.81 -11.49 6.85
CA GLN A 50 -11.40 -12.24 8.05
C GLN A 50 -11.59 -11.36 9.29
N ASP A 51 -12.83 -10.93 9.51
CA ASP A 51 -13.22 -10.06 10.61
C ASP A 51 -14.46 -10.63 11.28
N LEU A 52 -14.38 -10.96 12.57
CA LEU A 52 -15.48 -11.53 13.35
C LEU A 52 -16.68 -10.58 13.45
N SER A 53 -16.51 -9.30 13.24
CA SER A 53 -17.59 -8.31 13.22
C SER A 53 -18.37 -8.29 11.91
N PHE A 54 -17.89 -8.93 10.84
CA PHE A 54 -18.56 -8.96 9.54
C PHE A 54 -19.89 -9.71 9.63
N LYS A 55 -20.97 -9.07 9.18
CA LYS A 55 -22.35 -9.60 9.26
C LYS A 55 -23.01 -9.81 7.89
N GLY A 56 -22.19 -9.91 6.81
CA GLY A 56 -22.72 -10.13 5.46
C GLY A 56 -23.00 -8.85 4.69
N ALA A 57 -22.37 -7.73 5.04
CA ALA A 57 -22.53 -6.45 4.37
C ALA A 57 -22.25 -6.52 2.85
N GLN A 58 -23.04 -5.78 2.06
CA GLN A 58 -22.82 -5.60 0.64
C GLN A 58 -21.60 -4.68 0.46
N SER A 59 -20.50 -5.27 0.02
CA SER A 59 -19.20 -4.59 -0.10
C SER A 59 -18.39 -5.22 -1.21
N GLY A 60 -17.33 -4.51 -1.66
CA GLY A 60 -16.64 -4.95 -2.86
C GLY A 60 -15.14 -4.78 -2.85
N VAL A 61 -14.56 -5.10 -4.02
CA VAL A 61 -13.16 -4.89 -4.36
C VAL A 61 -13.08 -4.18 -5.70
N ARG A 62 -12.27 -3.14 -5.79
CA ARG A 62 -11.92 -2.49 -7.05
C ARG A 62 -10.42 -2.59 -7.30
N ILE A 63 -10.04 -3.15 -8.45
CA ILE A 63 -8.65 -3.29 -8.86
C ILE A 63 -8.42 -2.49 -10.14
N GLY A 64 -7.46 -1.58 -10.11
CA GLY A 64 -7.09 -0.74 -11.25
C GLY A 64 -6.48 -1.52 -12.42
N ALA A 65 -6.21 -0.80 -13.50
CA ALA A 65 -5.70 -1.38 -14.73
C ALA A 65 -4.27 -1.92 -14.60
N ARG A 66 -3.92 -2.90 -15.43
CA ARG A 66 -2.55 -3.43 -15.62
C ARG A 66 -1.87 -3.96 -14.36
N CYS A 67 -2.63 -4.34 -13.34
CA CYS A 67 -2.09 -4.99 -12.16
C CYS A 67 -1.60 -6.42 -12.46
N VAL A 68 -0.54 -6.81 -11.78
CA VAL A 68 -0.05 -8.19 -11.78
C VAL A 68 -0.24 -8.77 -10.38
N ILE A 69 -1.08 -9.79 -10.27
CA ILE A 69 -1.45 -10.44 -9.02
C ILE A 69 -0.95 -11.88 -9.10
N ARG A 70 0.04 -12.21 -8.26
CA ARG A 70 0.75 -13.48 -8.32
C ARG A 70 0.00 -14.59 -7.57
N GLU A 71 0.63 -15.74 -7.52
CA GLU A 71 0.07 -16.98 -7.01
C GLU A 71 -0.33 -16.88 -5.53
N GLY A 72 -1.53 -17.38 -5.21
CA GLY A 72 -2.02 -17.43 -3.84
C GLY A 72 -2.22 -16.08 -3.15
N VAL A 73 -2.24 -14.99 -3.90
CA VAL A 73 -2.58 -13.66 -3.35
C VAL A 73 -4.04 -13.67 -2.91
N THR A 74 -4.32 -13.04 -1.75
CA THR A 74 -5.67 -12.87 -1.26
C THR A 74 -6.02 -11.39 -1.08
N ILE A 75 -7.19 -10.98 -1.55
CA ILE A 75 -7.74 -9.62 -1.39
C ILE A 75 -9.18 -9.75 -0.92
N HIS A 76 -9.45 -9.31 0.31
CA HIS A 76 -10.79 -9.36 0.89
C HIS A 76 -11.57 -8.08 0.61
N ARG A 77 -12.91 -8.22 0.48
CA ARG A 77 -13.82 -7.07 0.31
C ARG A 77 -13.98 -6.27 1.59
N GLY A 78 -14.64 -5.12 1.53
CA GLY A 78 -14.89 -4.26 2.68
C GLY A 78 -15.77 -4.91 3.77
N THR A 79 -15.75 -4.38 4.98
CA THR A 79 -16.52 -4.92 6.13
C THR A 79 -17.88 -4.28 6.33
N LYS A 80 -18.12 -3.10 5.79
CA LYS A 80 -19.37 -2.34 5.95
C LYS A 80 -20.07 -2.16 4.61
N GLU A 81 -21.37 -1.84 4.68
CA GLU A 81 -22.17 -1.54 3.50
C GLU A 81 -21.46 -0.50 2.61
N GLU A 82 -21.50 -0.75 1.31
CA GLU A 82 -20.95 0.13 0.25
C GLU A 82 -19.46 0.45 0.38
N THR A 83 -18.69 -0.25 1.24
CA THR A 83 -17.26 -0.03 1.37
C THR A 83 -16.44 -0.93 0.43
N LEU A 84 -15.28 -0.43 0.02
CA LEU A 84 -14.41 -1.11 -0.93
C LEU A 84 -13.01 -1.34 -0.35
N THR A 85 -12.39 -2.43 -0.79
CA THR A 85 -10.93 -2.58 -0.82
C THR A 85 -10.47 -2.11 -2.21
N GLU A 86 -9.51 -1.21 -2.26
CA GLU A 86 -9.12 -0.53 -3.48
C GLU A 86 -7.63 -0.75 -3.79
N ILE A 87 -7.35 -1.28 -4.98
CA ILE A 87 -6.00 -1.47 -5.49
C ILE A 87 -5.81 -0.55 -6.70
N GLY A 88 -4.86 0.37 -6.62
CA GLY A 88 -4.53 1.29 -7.71
C GLY A 88 -3.99 0.59 -8.95
N GLU A 89 -3.76 1.36 -10.00
CA GLU A 89 -3.24 0.85 -11.27
C GLU A 89 -1.78 0.40 -11.18
N GLU A 90 -1.39 -0.52 -12.05
CA GLU A 90 0.01 -0.97 -12.24
C GLU A 90 0.65 -1.55 -10.97
N CYS A 91 -0.14 -1.98 -9.99
CA CYS A 91 0.37 -2.63 -8.79
C CYS A 91 0.92 -4.02 -9.10
N PHE A 92 1.96 -4.41 -8.35
CA PHE A 92 2.53 -5.75 -8.42
C PHE A 92 2.44 -6.42 -7.04
N LEU A 93 1.50 -7.35 -6.91
CA LEU A 93 1.28 -8.14 -5.70
C LEU A 93 1.95 -9.51 -5.93
N MET A 94 3.10 -9.73 -5.28
CA MET A 94 3.84 -10.98 -5.40
C MET A 94 3.20 -12.10 -4.59
N ALA A 95 3.66 -13.32 -4.81
CA ALA A 95 3.02 -14.54 -4.30
C ALA A 95 2.77 -14.49 -2.79
N PHE A 96 1.57 -14.97 -2.41
CA PHE A 96 1.09 -15.06 -1.02
C PHE A 96 1.02 -13.73 -0.27
N SER A 97 1.02 -12.58 -0.96
CA SER A 97 0.69 -11.33 -0.30
C SER A 97 -0.81 -11.24 0.00
N HIS A 98 -1.16 -10.51 1.06
CA HIS A 98 -2.51 -10.38 1.55
C HIS A 98 -2.91 -8.91 1.72
N CYS A 99 -4.06 -8.54 1.17
CA CYS A 99 -4.75 -7.29 1.44
C CYS A 99 -6.05 -7.62 2.21
N ALA A 100 -6.11 -7.25 3.49
CA ALA A 100 -7.32 -7.38 4.28
C ALA A 100 -8.39 -6.38 3.78
N HIS A 101 -9.55 -6.41 4.43
CA HIS A 101 -10.67 -5.56 4.11
C HIS A 101 -10.35 -4.05 4.18
N ASN A 102 -10.95 -3.27 3.29
CA ASN A 102 -10.82 -1.81 3.26
C ASN A 102 -9.38 -1.29 3.08
N VAL A 103 -8.43 -2.14 2.66
CA VAL A 103 -7.08 -1.71 2.28
C VAL A 103 -7.18 -0.80 1.05
N LYS A 104 -6.36 0.25 1.03
CA LYS A 104 -6.21 1.14 -0.13
C LYS A 104 -4.75 1.16 -0.58
N LEU A 105 -4.50 0.66 -1.77
CA LEU A 105 -3.20 0.80 -2.44
C LEU A 105 -3.28 1.90 -3.50
N GLY A 106 -2.33 2.81 -3.47
CA GLY A 106 -2.08 3.75 -4.55
C GLY A 106 -1.60 3.05 -5.83
N ARG A 107 -1.18 3.82 -6.81
CA ARG A 107 -0.66 3.30 -8.09
C ARG A 107 0.77 2.78 -7.94
N LYS A 108 1.13 1.77 -8.74
CA LYS A 108 2.51 1.22 -8.81
C LYS A 108 3.07 0.74 -7.47
N VAL A 109 2.21 0.35 -6.56
CA VAL A 109 2.63 -0.27 -5.30
C VAL A 109 3.15 -1.68 -5.56
N ILE A 110 4.24 -2.04 -4.89
CA ILE A 110 4.81 -3.38 -4.96
C ILE A 110 4.72 -4.01 -3.56
N LEU A 111 3.98 -5.10 -3.47
CA LEU A 111 3.98 -5.99 -2.31
C LEU A 111 4.83 -7.21 -2.65
N ALA A 112 5.99 -7.37 -2.01
CA ALA A 112 6.80 -8.57 -2.20
C ALA A 112 6.15 -9.80 -1.55
N ASN A 113 6.76 -10.97 -1.74
CA ASN A 113 6.21 -12.24 -1.26
C ASN A 113 5.87 -12.21 0.23
N GLY A 114 4.67 -12.69 0.57
CA GLY A 114 4.23 -12.83 1.96
C GLY A 114 4.00 -11.52 2.72
N VAL A 115 3.87 -10.39 2.05
CA VAL A 115 3.47 -9.13 2.70
C VAL A 115 2.03 -9.24 3.19
N LEU A 116 1.78 -8.85 4.45
CA LEU A 116 0.47 -8.90 5.09
C LEU A 116 0.00 -7.50 5.47
N LEU A 117 -1.09 -7.05 4.88
CA LEU A 117 -1.72 -5.77 5.20
C LEU A 117 -3.00 -6.01 6.01
N GLY A 118 -3.04 -5.47 7.22
CA GLY A 118 -4.24 -5.46 8.06
C GLY A 118 -5.34 -4.56 7.50
N GLY A 119 -6.54 -4.66 8.06
CA GLY A 119 -7.69 -3.87 7.61
C GLY A 119 -7.45 -2.36 7.64
N TYR A 120 -8.00 -1.63 6.67
CA TYR A 120 -7.88 -0.17 6.56
C TYR A 120 -6.44 0.36 6.40
N VAL A 121 -5.48 -0.46 6.04
CA VAL A 121 -4.13 0.02 5.72
C VAL A 121 -4.19 0.84 4.42
N GLU A 122 -3.55 1.99 4.43
CA GLU A 122 -3.38 2.83 3.26
C GLU A 122 -1.91 2.84 2.82
N VAL A 123 -1.67 2.63 1.52
CA VAL A 123 -0.31 2.62 0.95
C VAL A 123 -0.24 3.59 -0.21
N GLY A 124 0.63 4.58 -0.12
CA GLY A 124 0.82 5.62 -1.14
C GLY A 124 1.50 5.11 -2.43
N ASP A 125 1.36 5.89 -3.48
CA ASP A 125 1.88 5.58 -4.83
C ASP A 125 3.36 5.16 -4.81
N GLY A 126 3.69 4.11 -5.54
CA GLY A 126 5.06 3.65 -5.74
C GLY A 126 5.79 3.14 -4.49
N ALA A 127 5.08 2.92 -3.38
CA ALA A 127 5.68 2.30 -2.20
C ALA A 127 6.09 0.85 -2.49
N PHE A 128 7.18 0.42 -1.87
CA PHE A 128 7.72 -0.94 -1.97
C PHE A 128 7.77 -1.58 -0.59
N LEU A 129 7.00 -2.65 -0.40
CA LEU A 129 7.00 -3.43 0.82
C LEU A 129 7.77 -4.73 0.57
N SER A 130 8.92 -4.88 1.23
CA SER A 130 9.78 -6.07 1.07
C SER A 130 9.14 -7.32 1.68
N GLY A 131 9.69 -8.48 1.35
CA GLY A 131 9.09 -9.78 1.72
C GLY A 131 8.82 -9.95 3.21
N ASN A 132 7.72 -10.62 3.52
CA ASN A 132 7.27 -10.96 4.87
C ASN A 132 7.11 -9.75 5.82
N CYS A 133 6.82 -8.57 5.30
CA CYS A 133 6.43 -7.43 6.12
C CYS A 133 4.98 -7.59 6.58
N ALA A 134 4.71 -7.20 7.84
CA ALA A 134 3.36 -7.14 8.39
C ALA A 134 3.02 -5.68 8.76
N VAL A 135 1.90 -5.17 8.25
CA VAL A 135 1.42 -3.82 8.54
C VAL A 135 0.12 -3.92 9.32
N HIS A 136 0.12 -3.35 10.52
CA HIS A 136 -1.04 -3.35 11.41
C HIS A 136 -2.19 -2.54 10.81
N GLN A 137 -3.42 -2.96 11.11
CA GLN A 137 -4.63 -2.25 10.68
C GLN A 137 -4.59 -0.74 10.96
N PHE A 138 -5.16 0.05 10.07
CA PHE A 138 -5.22 1.51 10.10
C PHE A 138 -3.87 2.25 9.97
N ALA A 139 -2.76 1.56 9.78
CA ALA A 139 -1.48 2.22 9.53
C ALA A 139 -1.40 2.76 8.09
N LYS A 140 -0.70 3.87 7.94
CA LYS A 140 -0.47 4.52 6.64
C LYS A 140 0.99 4.41 6.23
N ILE A 141 1.22 4.04 4.99
CA ILE A 141 2.55 3.97 4.36
C ILE A 141 2.60 5.05 3.28
N GLY A 142 3.46 6.02 3.43
CA GLY A 142 3.54 7.16 2.52
C GLY A 142 4.07 6.80 1.13
N ARG A 143 3.86 7.71 0.18
CA ARG A 143 4.33 7.58 -1.21
C ARG A 143 5.82 7.30 -1.27
N LEU A 144 6.24 6.39 -2.16
CA LEU A 144 7.64 5.97 -2.35
C LEU A 144 8.36 5.50 -1.07
N ALA A 145 7.63 5.21 0.01
CA ALA A 145 8.24 4.58 1.17
C ALA A 145 8.71 3.16 0.83
N MET A 146 9.73 2.68 1.54
CA MET A 146 10.26 1.34 1.37
C MET A 146 10.31 0.65 2.74
N LEU A 147 9.56 -0.44 2.90
CA LEU A 147 9.66 -1.26 4.09
C LEU A 147 10.78 -2.29 3.94
N GLY A 148 11.66 -2.39 4.93
CA GLY A 148 12.68 -3.43 5.01
C GLY A 148 12.03 -4.82 5.20
N GLY A 149 12.69 -5.89 4.75
CA GLY A 149 12.15 -7.25 4.86
C GLY A 149 11.91 -7.70 6.29
N CYS A 150 10.89 -8.53 6.51
CA CYS A 150 10.53 -9.09 7.82
C CYS A 150 10.29 -8.04 8.90
N CYS A 151 9.82 -6.83 8.55
CA CYS A 151 9.51 -5.79 9.54
C CYS A 151 8.04 -5.81 9.95
N GLY A 152 7.77 -5.40 11.20
CA GLY A 152 6.43 -5.15 11.74
C GLY A 152 6.16 -3.65 11.81
N ILE A 153 5.08 -3.18 11.21
CA ILE A 153 4.71 -1.76 11.20
C ILE A 153 3.36 -1.59 11.87
N SER A 154 3.32 -0.85 12.98
CA SER A 154 2.10 -0.50 13.70
C SER A 154 1.84 1.02 13.81
N LYS A 155 2.78 1.82 13.32
CA LYS A 155 2.71 3.28 13.20
C LYS A 155 2.83 3.70 11.74
N ASP A 156 2.53 4.96 11.45
CA ASP A 156 2.60 5.47 10.09
C ASP A 156 4.06 5.65 9.63
N VAL A 157 4.34 5.27 8.37
CA VAL A 157 5.65 5.45 7.75
C VAL A 157 5.59 6.64 6.80
N PRO A 158 6.31 7.74 7.08
CA PRO A 158 6.26 8.92 6.24
C PRO A 158 6.71 8.67 4.80
N PRO A 159 6.24 9.47 3.83
CA PRO A 159 6.63 9.36 2.44
C PRO A 159 8.16 9.36 2.27
N PHE A 160 8.64 8.64 1.26
CA PHE A 160 10.06 8.57 0.90
C PHE A 160 10.98 7.89 1.93
N CYS A 161 10.48 7.49 3.09
CA CYS A 161 11.28 6.87 4.16
C CYS A 161 11.55 5.39 3.89
N MET A 162 12.67 4.90 4.44
CA MET A 162 12.98 3.48 4.53
C MET A 162 12.92 3.01 5.97
N THR A 163 12.33 1.84 6.21
CA THR A 163 12.34 1.21 7.53
C THR A 163 13.45 0.17 7.65
N ARG A 164 13.81 -0.15 8.90
CA ARG A 164 14.78 -1.21 9.21
C ARG A 164 14.27 -2.58 8.73
N THR A 165 15.20 -3.42 8.28
CA THR A 165 14.97 -4.85 8.08
C THR A 165 14.97 -5.56 9.44
N VAL A 166 14.05 -6.52 9.63
CA VAL A 166 13.91 -7.26 10.90
C VAL A 166 13.79 -6.31 12.10
N GLY A 167 12.71 -5.52 12.13
CA GLY A 167 12.49 -4.55 13.20
C GLY A 167 11.05 -4.04 13.21
N CYS A 168 10.74 -3.17 14.16
CA CYS A 168 9.42 -2.56 14.28
C CYS A 168 9.50 -1.04 14.36
N ASN A 169 8.66 -0.37 13.56
CA ASN A 169 8.43 1.09 13.63
C ASN A 169 9.69 1.97 13.62
N GLU A 170 10.73 1.55 12.91
CA GLU A 170 12.00 2.26 12.88
C GLU A 170 12.38 2.70 11.45
N VAL A 171 12.50 3.99 11.25
CA VAL A 171 13.00 4.62 10.01
C VAL A 171 14.52 4.73 10.09
N VAL A 172 15.20 4.22 9.06
CA VAL A 172 16.67 4.24 8.97
C VAL A 172 17.20 5.28 7.97
N GLY A 173 16.34 5.88 7.17
CA GLY A 173 16.73 6.87 6.18
C GLY A 173 15.70 7.10 5.10
N LEU A 174 16.15 7.61 3.96
CA LEU A 174 15.34 7.94 2.79
C LEU A 174 15.54 6.93 1.65
N ASN A 175 14.46 6.61 0.95
CA ASN A 175 14.47 5.79 -0.26
C ASN A 175 14.99 6.59 -1.47
N VAL A 176 16.27 6.95 -1.44
CA VAL A 176 16.90 7.77 -2.49
C VAL A 176 16.82 7.09 -3.87
N VAL A 177 16.94 5.77 -3.89
CA VAL A 177 16.85 4.99 -5.14
C VAL A 177 15.43 5.05 -5.70
N GLY A 178 14.41 4.84 -4.86
CA GLY A 178 13.01 4.94 -5.26
C GLY A 178 12.65 6.32 -5.79
N MET A 179 13.05 7.38 -5.09
CA MET A 179 12.84 8.76 -5.54
C MET A 179 13.47 9.03 -6.92
N ARG A 180 14.70 8.55 -7.18
CA ARG A 180 15.35 8.69 -8.49
C ARG A 180 14.61 7.93 -9.59
N ARG A 181 14.20 6.68 -9.33
CA ARG A 181 13.44 5.85 -10.28
C ARG A 181 12.07 6.43 -10.60
N ALA A 182 11.46 7.12 -9.64
CA ALA A 182 10.20 7.84 -9.82
C ALA A 182 10.35 9.17 -10.58
N GLY A 183 11.58 9.54 -11.00
CA GLY A 183 11.83 10.75 -11.79
C GLY A 183 11.92 12.04 -10.97
N MET A 184 12.00 11.95 -9.63
CA MET A 184 12.16 13.15 -8.81
C MET A 184 13.50 13.85 -9.13
N ASN A 185 13.44 15.14 -9.43
CA ASN A 185 14.61 15.94 -9.76
C ASN A 185 15.51 16.20 -8.53
N PRO A 186 16.76 16.70 -8.70
CA PRO A 186 17.66 16.94 -7.58
C PRO A 186 17.11 17.88 -6.50
N GLU A 187 16.37 18.90 -6.91
CA GLU A 187 15.78 19.88 -6.00
C GLU A 187 14.68 19.27 -5.14
N GLU A 188 13.77 18.49 -5.74
CA GLU A 188 12.74 17.75 -5.01
C GLU A 188 13.33 16.81 -3.97
N ARG A 189 14.40 16.08 -4.33
CA ARG A 189 15.09 15.20 -3.38
C ARG A 189 15.82 15.97 -2.28
N ARG A 190 16.32 17.18 -2.56
CA ARG A 190 16.92 18.07 -1.56
C ARG A 190 15.86 18.53 -0.55
N GLN A 191 14.67 18.90 -1.01
CA GLN A 191 13.55 19.28 -0.16
C GLN A 191 13.17 18.14 0.79
N VAL A 192 13.02 16.92 0.27
CA VAL A 192 12.71 15.74 1.11
C VAL A 192 13.80 15.49 2.15
N LYS A 193 15.08 15.60 1.75
CA LYS A 193 16.22 15.42 2.66
C LYS A 193 16.19 16.43 3.79
N GLU A 194 15.87 17.68 3.49
CA GLU A 194 15.81 18.74 4.49
C GLU A 194 14.59 18.54 5.43
N ALA A 195 13.40 18.22 4.89
CA ALA A 195 12.23 17.91 5.72
C ALA A 195 12.51 16.70 6.67
N PHE A 196 13.17 15.66 6.16
CA PHE A 196 13.61 14.52 6.96
C PHE A 196 14.58 14.94 8.08
N ARG A 197 15.57 15.80 7.76
CA ARG A 197 16.52 16.32 8.75
C ARG A 197 15.81 17.11 9.84
N ILE A 198 14.88 17.98 9.48
CA ILE A 198 14.08 18.76 10.44
C ILE A 198 13.27 17.83 11.35
N LEU A 199 12.59 16.82 10.78
CA LEU A 199 11.76 15.93 11.57
C LEU A 199 12.56 15.01 12.50
N TYR A 200 13.65 14.43 12.04
CA TYR A 200 14.32 13.32 12.73
C TYR A 200 15.69 13.65 13.31
N ARG A 201 16.29 14.80 12.98
CA ARG A 201 17.69 15.12 13.33
C ARG A 201 17.89 16.52 13.93
N SER A 202 16.80 17.28 14.16
CA SER A 202 16.91 18.65 14.71
C SER A 202 16.66 18.74 16.21
N GLY A 203 16.21 17.64 16.84
CA GLY A 203 15.81 17.63 18.25
C GLY A 203 14.45 18.28 18.54
N LEU A 204 13.72 18.70 17.49
CA LEU A 204 12.37 19.24 17.61
C LEU A 204 11.36 18.13 17.87
N ASN A 205 10.29 18.45 18.59
CA ASN A 205 9.13 17.57 18.62
C ASN A 205 8.36 17.64 17.28
N VAL A 206 7.44 16.69 17.04
CA VAL A 206 6.73 16.58 15.76
C VAL A 206 6.00 17.87 15.39
N THR A 207 5.31 18.51 16.33
CA THR A 207 4.58 19.77 16.08
C THR A 207 5.52 20.90 15.68
N GLN A 208 6.64 21.04 16.37
CA GLN A 208 7.66 22.04 16.05
C GLN A 208 8.30 21.77 14.69
N ALA A 209 8.61 20.50 14.38
CA ALA A 209 9.17 20.11 13.10
C ALA A 209 8.20 20.39 11.94
N VAL A 210 6.91 20.10 12.11
CA VAL A 210 5.86 20.43 11.11
C VAL A 210 5.81 21.93 10.85
N ASN A 211 5.84 22.76 11.90
CA ASN A 211 5.81 24.23 11.75
C ASN A 211 7.08 24.75 11.05
N GLU A 212 8.25 24.21 11.39
CA GLU A 212 9.53 24.56 10.76
C GLU A 212 9.54 24.21 9.26
N ILE A 213 9.07 22.99 8.89
CA ILE A 213 8.99 22.58 7.49
C ILE A 213 8.03 23.49 6.71
N ARG A 214 6.87 23.82 7.27
CA ARG A 214 5.89 24.74 6.65
C ARG A 214 6.44 26.16 6.52
N GLY A 215 7.24 26.62 7.46
CA GLY A 215 7.93 27.92 7.37
C GLY A 215 9.03 27.95 6.31
N THR A 216 9.66 26.81 6.04
CA THR A 216 10.80 26.70 5.12
C THR A 216 10.35 26.49 3.66
N PHE A 217 9.29 25.74 3.42
CA PHE A 217 8.85 25.34 2.08
C PHE A 217 7.43 25.87 1.77
N GLN A 218 7.24 26.34 0.53
CA GLN A 218 5.94 26.84 0.05
C GLN A 218 5.19 25.85 -0.84
N SER A 219 5.91 24.85 -1.38
CA SER A 219 5.36 23.80 -2.25
C SER A 219 6.31 22.62 -2.38
N GLY A 220 5.82 21.53 -2.97
CA GLY A 220 6.65 20.38 -3.33
C GLY A 220 6.65 19.25 -2.30
N PRO A 221 7.54 18.25 -2.47
CA PRO A 221 7.50 17.00 -1.71
C PRO A 221 7.86 17.17 -0.22
N ALA A 222 8.48 18.28 0.18
CA ALA A 222 8.67 18.58 1.60
C ALA A 222 7.34 18.85 2.30
N LEU A 223 6.40 19.53 1.63
CA LEU A 223 5.06 19.73 2.19
C LEU A 223 4.22 18.46 2.18
N GLU A 224 4.31 17.63 1.13
CA GLU A 224 3.68 16.29 1.13
C GLU A 224 4.16 15.47 2.34
N PHE A 225 5.46 15.46 2.59
CA PHE A 225 6.05 14.80 3.77
C PHE A 225 5.48 15.37 5.08
N CYS A 226 5.42 16.68 5.18
CA CYS A 226 4.91 17.42 6.33
C CYS A 226 3.42 17.15 6.59
N ASP A 227 2.59 17.22 5.54
CA ASP A 227 1.15 17.02 5.66
C ASP A 227 0.79 15.59 6.04
N PHE A 228 1.52 14.61 5.52
CA PHE A 228 1.40 13.22 5.96
C PHE A 228 1.70 13.10 7.47
N VAL A 229 2.80 13.68 7.93
CA VAL A 229 3.20 13.65 9.36
C VAL A 229 2.17 14.33 10.24
N ALA A 230 1.66 15.49 9.80
CA ALA A 230 0.66 16.26 10.53
C ALA A 230 -0.71 15.55 10.62
N SER A 231 -1.05 14.73 9.61
CA SER A 231 -2.32 13.97 9.55
C SER A 231 -2.26 12.61 10.24
N SER A 232 -1.11 12.23 10.80
CA SER A 232 -0.95 10.92 11.44
C SER A 232 -1.67 10.86 12.79
N GLU A 233 -2.68 10.00 12.89
CA GLU A 233 -3.42 9.76 14.13
C GLU A 233 -2.76 8.69 15.01
N ARG A 234 -2.07 7.72 14.38
CA ARG A 234 -1.38 6.62 15.07
C ARG A 234 0.01 6.99 15.56
N GLY A 235 0.50 8.17 15.22
CA GLY A 235 1.90 8.56 15.34
C GLY A 235 2.77 7.91 14.26
N ILE A 236 3.89 8.54 13.97
CA ILE A 236 4.85 8.10 12.96
C ILE A 236 5.91 7.16 13.53
N CYS A 237 6.52 6.34 12.65
CA CYS A 237 7.72 5.57 12.99
C CYS A 237 8.86 6.50 13.43
N GLY A 238 9.56 6.12 14.50
CA GLY A 238 10.76 6.83 14.96
C GLY A 238 11.96 6.62 14.03
N ALA A 239 13.00 7.42 14.17
CA ALA A 239 14.28 7.18 13.48
C ALA A 239 15.36 6.72 14.48
N SER A 240 16.26 5.84 14.02
CA SER A 240 17.46 5.42 14.74
C SER A 240 18.59 6.40 14.49
#